data_d242e58ce07866d8a0dc9bf9ddb379d7
#
_entry.id   d242e58ce07866d8a0dc9bf9ddb379d7
#
_cell.length_a   1.000
_cell.length_b   1.000
_cell.length_c   1.000
_cell.angle_alpha   90.00
_cell.angle_beta   90.00
_cell.angle_gamma   90.00
#
_symmetry.space_group_name_H-M   'P 1'
#
loop_
_entity.id
_entity.type
_entity.pdbx_description
1 polymer ?
#
loop_
_entity_poly.entity_id
_entity_poly.type
_entity_poly.pdbx_seq_one_letter_code
_entity_poly.pdbx_strand_id
1 'polypeptide(L)'
;MYVSLLRQQLSRTFRSWRFPAIAGIGIVLIVLNYWTAFHSTFVLPKSDPTFFRYMMLFSDVGAGGSMYCMLLPCIAALAGGGLYSDEKNSRRLRMVLTRVGRRGVLRSSFCAGFVLGGLGGVLPLLLNLVFAVIRQPHMSFIDGVDHIASDPHFAYYPVIQANSWLYPLYKTNQLMMLLVVFLLVFVLSGAYACLAVGASAFIGKRYVEILVPFAASLLIWLLPAILPIRAQLVANEFSQVVFLNFSADSGSYGMWGVLANVVLFLVLSGVLYEIELRRDAL
;
A
#
# COMPACT_ATOMS: atom_id res chain seq x y z
N MET A 1 -19.05 14.15 20.54
CA MET A 1 -17.96 13.59 21.34
C MET A 1 -17.08 12.62 20.54
N TYR A 2 -17.62 11.60 19.86
CA TYR A 2 -16.88 10.69 18.98
C TYR A 2 -16.06 11.43 17.89
N VAL A 3 -16.71 12.37 17.16
CA VAL A 3 -16.06 13.14 16.08
C VAL A 3 -14.92 14.03 16.60
N SER A 4 -15.05 14.58 17.80
CA SER A 4 -13.98 15.39 18.41
C SER A 4 -12.75 14.55 18.76
N LEU A 5 -12.94 13.32 19.24
CA LEU A 5 -11.85 12.38 19.52
C LEU A 5 -11.14 11.98 18.23
N LEU A 6 -11.88 11.62 17.19
CA LEU A 6 -11.36 11.28 15.87
C LEU A 6 -10.51 12.43 15.30
N ARG A 7 -11.03 13.66 15.31
CA ARG A 7 -10.31 14.85 14.83
C ARG A 7 -9.03 15.09 15.63
N GLN A 8 -9.06 14.88 16.95
CA GLN A 8 -7.87 15.01 17.81
C GLN A 8 -6.81 13.95 17.47
N GLN A 9 -7.21 12.68 17.27
CA GLN A 9 -6.30 11.60 16.87
C GLN A 9 -5.66 11.90 15.52
N LEU A 10 -6.45 12.31 14.52
CA LEU A 10 -5.95 12.69 13.19
C LEU A 10 -4.93 13.85 13.29
N SER A 11 -5.33 14.97 13.90
CA SER A 11 -4.46 16.16 14.01
C SER A 11 -3.15 15.88 14.74
N ARG A 12 -3.19 15.08 15.82
CA ARG A 12 -2.01 14.72 16.59
C ARG A 12 -1.04 13.86 15.77
N THR A 13 -1.56 12.89 15.02
CA THR A 13 -0.72 11.98 14.24
C THR A 13 -0.11 12.67 13.03
N PHE A 14 -0.85 13.57 12.37
CA PHE A 14 -0.29 14.38 11.28
C PHE A 14 0.89 15.26 11.73
N ARG A 15 0.87 15.74 12.97
CA ARG A 15 1.96 16.56 13.53
C ARG A 15 3.09 15.72 14.13
N SER A 16 2.97 14.40 14.13
CA SER A 16 4.00 13.50 14.66
C SER A 16 5.12 13.29 13.64
N TRP A 17 6.25 12.77 14.10
CA TRP A 17 7.40 12.40 13.27
C TRP A 17 7.11 11.28 12.24
N ARG A 18 5.98 10.60 12.35
CA ARG A 18 5.61 9.44 11.51
C ARG A 18 5.45 9.81 10.04
N PHE A 19 4.73 10.89 9.75
CA PHE A 19 4.54 11.34 8.36
C PHE A 19 5.84 11.83 7.70
N PRO A 20 6.69 12.65 8.35
CA PRO A 20 8.03 12.94 7.86
C PRO A 20 8.90 11.71 7.63
N ALA A 21 8.84 10.70 8.52
CA ALA A 21 9.57 9.44 8.34
C ALA A 21 9.07 8.67 7.11
N ILE A 22 7.75 8.58 6.92
CA ILE A 22 7.16 7.94 5.73
C ILE A 22 7.56 8.69 4.45
N ALA A 23 7.56 10.01 4.47
CA ALA A 23 8.03 10.81 3.34
C ALA A 23 9.52 10.53 3.05
N GLY A 24 10.36 10.43 4.07
CA GLY A 24 11.77 10.04 3.94
C GLY A 24 11.95 8.66 3.31
N ILE A 25 11.19 7.66 3.78
CA ILE A 25 11.15 6.31 3.18
C ILE A 25 10.72 6.41 1.71
N GLY A 26 9.68 7.18 1.42
CA GLY A 26 9.21 7.40 0.05
C GLY A 26 10.28 7.97 -0.87
N ILE A 27 11.01 8.99 -0.41
CA ILE A 27 12.13 9.59 -1.17
C ILE A 27 13.23 8.56 -1.44
N VAL A 28 13.61 7.76 -0.44
CA VAL A 28 14.61 6.70 -0.61
C VAL A 28 14.15 5.67 -1.66
N LEU A 29 12.88 5.26 -1.60
CA LEU A 29 12.32 4.32 -2.58
C LEU A 29 12.29 4.91 -4.00
N ILE A 30 11.97 6.20 -4.16
CA ILE A 30 11.99 6.89 -5.45
C ILE A 30 13.41 6.95 -6.01
N VAL A 31 14.38 7.30 -5.19
CA VAL A 31 15.80 7.34 -5.59
C VAL A 31 16.29 5.94 -5.97
N LEU A 32 15.95 4.93 -5.18
CA LEU A 32 16.29 3.54 -5.47
C LEU A 32 15.67 3.06 -6.77
N ASN A 33 14.38 3.38 -7.00
CA ASN A 33 13.70 3.04 -8.24
C ASN A 33 14.37 3.70 -9.46
N TYR A 34 14.64 5.00 -9.36
CA TYR A 34 15.30 5.74 -10.42
C TYR A 34 16.71 5.20 -10.69
N TRP A 35 17.50 4.98 -9.64
CA TRP A 35 18.86 4.44 -9.76
C TRP A 35 18.86 3.07 -10.45
N THR A 36 18.05 2.14 -9.97
CA THR A 36 18.00 0.78 -10.52
C THR A 36 17.44 0.73 -11.94
N ALA A 37 16.42 1.56 -12.24
CA ALA A 37 15.81 1.60 -13.56
C ALA A 37 16.74 2.18 -14.66
N PHE A 38 17.54 3.19 -14.30
CA PHE A 38 18.35 3.90 -15.30
C PHE A 38 19.85 3.51 -15.31
N HIS A 39 20.33 2.77 -14.30
CA HIS A 39 21.70 2.26 -14.25
C HIS A 39 21.77 0.74 -14.46
N SER A 40 20.65 0.06 -14.64
CA SER A 40 20.66 -1.34 -15.06
C SER A 40 21.11 -1.43 -16.52
N THR A 41 21.73 -2.55 -16.89
CA THR A 41 22.20 -2.84 -18.24
C THR A 41 21.11 -2.86 -19.31
N PHE A 42 19.85 -2.91 -18.91
CA PHE A 42 18.71 -2.68 -19.79
C PHE A 42 18.50 -1.18 -19.97
N VAL A 43 19.14 -0.63 -20.98
CA VAL A 43 18.95 0.77 -21.36
C VAL A 43 17.53 0.96 -21.87
N LEU A 44 16.70 1.57 -21.05
CA LEU A 44 15.44 2.11 -21.56
C LEU A 44 15.77 3.14 -22.62
N PRO A 45 15.20 3.03 -23.83
CA PRO A 45 15.51 3.98 -24.88
C PRO A 45 15.18 5.40 -24.42
N LYS A 46 16.17 6.30 -24.54
CA LYS A 46 16.04 7.71 -24.15
C LYS A 46 14.94 8.46 -24.94
N SER A 47 14.48 7.85 -26.03
CA SER A 47 13.59 8.46 -27.01
C SER A 47 12.11 8.33 -26.70
N ASP A 48 11.72 7.55 -25.68
CA ASP A 48 10.31 7.30 -25.40
C ASP A 48 9.91 7.71 -23.99
N PRO A 49 9.53 8.96 -23.83
CA PRO A 49 9.33 9.55 -22.54
C PRO A 49 7.88 9.43 -22.11
N THR A 50 7.47 8.26 -21.62
CA THR A 50 6.20 8.22 -20.92
C THR A 50 6.40 8.45 -19.43
N PHE A 51 5.58 9.31 -18.87
CA PHE A 51 5.43 9.62 -17.47
C PHE A 51 5.38 8.37 -16.58
N PHE A 52 4.67 7.32 -17.02
CA PHE A 52 4.46 6.09 -16.24
C PHE A 52 5.73 5.32 -15.93
N ARG A 53 6.76 5.41 -16.77
CA ARG A 53 8.04 4.72 -16.51
C ARG A 53 8.81 5.27 -15.31
N TYR A 54 8.53 6.51 -14.90
CA TYR A 54 9.10 7.09 -13.69
C TYR A 54 8.31 6.75 -12.43
N MET A 55 7.12 6.15 -12.58
CA MET A 55 6.31 5.73 -11.46
C MET A 55 6.68 4.31 -11.00
N MET A 56 6.92 4.15 -9.71
CA MET A 56 7.39 2.89 -9.09
C MET A 56 6.50 1.68 -9.40
N LEU A 57 5.18 1.86 -9.43
CA LEU A 57 4.24 0.74 -9.66
C LEU A 57 4.11 0.34 -11.13
N PHE A 58 4.67 1.10 -12.05
CA PHE A 58 4.59 0.88 -13.50
C PHE A 58 5.97 0.64 -14.13
N SER A 59 7.03 0.59 -13.32
CA SER A 59 8.40 0.37 -13.78
C SER A 59 8.79 -1.10 -13.66
N ASP A 60 9.08 -1.75 -14.79
CA ASP A 60 9.53 -3.15 -14.83
C ASP A 60 10.92 -3.36 -14.23
N VAL A 61 11.79 -2.39 -14.41
CA VAL A 61 13.22 -2.52 -14.12
C VAL A 61 13.58 -1.95 -12.75
N GLY A 62 12.69 -1.12 -12.19
CA GLY A 62 12.95 -0.43 -10.93
C GLY A 62 12.70 -1.29 -9.69
N ALA A 63 13.70 -1.47 -8.83
CA ALA A 63 13.55 -2.18 -7.56
C ALA A 63 12.66 -1.45 -6.53
N GLY A 64 12.44 -0.13 -6.70
CA GLY A 64 11.66 0.67 -5.78
C GLY A 64 10.19 0.28 -5.69
N GLY A 65 9.59 -0.18 -6.79
CA GLY A 65 8.21 -0.66 -6.83
C GLY A 65 7.99 -1.91 -5.98
N SER A 66 8.80 -2.93 -6.18
CA SER A 66 8.75 -4.18 -5.42
C SER A 66 9.02 -3.94 -3.93
N MET A 67 10.02 -3.11 -3.60
CA MET A 67 10.32 -2.72 -2.23
C MET A 67 9.18 -1.93 -1.59
N TYR A 68 8.55 -1.03 -2.33
CA TYR A 68 7.38 -0.30 -1.86
C TYR A 68 6.23 -1.27 -1.54
N CYS A 69 5.89 -2.17 -2.45
CA CYS A 69 4.83 -3.16 -2.23
C CYS A 69 5.11 -4.03 -0.99
N MET A 70 6.36 -4.43 -0.80
CA MET A 70 6.76 -5.23 0.37
C MET A 70 6.67 -4.44 1.68
N LEU A 71 7.06 -3.16 1.68
CA LEU A 71 7.06 -2.29 2.85
C LEU A 71 5.70 -1.64 3.13
N LEU A 72 4.75 -1.70 2.21
CA LEU A 72 3.44 -1.06 2.31
C LEU A 72 2.71 -1.36 3.63
N PRO A 73 2.66 -2.62 4.14
CA PRO A 73 2.02 -2.91 5.42
C PRO A 73 2.71 -2.22 6.60
N CYS A 74 4.05 -2.12 6.57
CA CYS A 74 4.82 -1.41 7.60
C CYS A 74 4.55 0.09 7.56
N ILE A 75 4.55 0.68 6.36
CA ILE A 75 4.28 2.12 6.13
C ILE A 75 2.87 2.47 6.63
N ALA A 76 1.88 1.67 6.26
CA ALA A 76 0.49 1.86 6.69
C ALA A 76 0.33 1.73 8.20
N ALA A 77 0.93 0.69 8.80
CA ALA A 77 0.90 0.47 10.24
C ALA A 77 1.67 1.55 11.02
N LEU A 78 2.78 2.05 10.49
CA LEU A 78 3.53 3.18 11.09
C LEU A 78 2.67 4.45 11.12
N ALA A 79 1.91 4.72 10.05
CA ALA A 79 1.02 5.88 9.96
C ALA A 79 -0.17 5.79 10.93
N GLY A 80 -0.89 4.67 10.92
CA GLY A 80 -2.19 4.53 11.57
C GLY A 80 -2.27 3.47 12.68
N GLY A 81 -1.36 2.49 12.71
CA GLY A 81 -1.48 1.31 13.58
C GLY A 81 -1.26 1.58 15.07
N GLY A 82 -0.41 2.54 15.42
CA GLY A 82 -0.02 2.80 16.80
C GLY A 82 -0.98 3.69 17.61
N LEU A 83 -2.14 4.04 17.10
CA LEU A 83 -3.04 5.00 17.78
C LEU A 83 -3.51 4.51 19.14
N TYR A 84 -3.98 3.28 19.22
CA TYR A 84 -4.45 2.70 20.47
C TYR A 84 -3.29 2.43 21.45
N SER A 85 -2.17 1.95 20.95
CA SER A 85 -0.93 1.75 21.72
C SER A 85 -0.41 3.06 22.33
N ASP A 86 -0.44 4.16 21.58
CA ASP A 86 -0.03 5.48 22.08
C ASP A 86 -0.92 6.00 23.20
N GLU A 87 -2.23 5.81 23.11
CA GLU A 87 -3.17 6.19 24.17
C GLU A 87 -2.98 5.33 25.43
N LYS A 88 -2.77 4.01 25.24
CA LYS A 88 -2.48 3.07 26.33
C LYS A 88 -1.20 3.44 27.07
N ASN A 89 -0.12 3.70 26.34
CA ASN A 89 1.19 4.01 26.92
C ASN A 89 1.27 5.43 27.54
N SER A 90 0.50 6.39 27.04
CA SER A 90 0.45 7.75 27.58
C SER A 90 -0.46 7.90 28.82
N ARG A 91 -1.01 6.82 29.36
CA ARG A 91 -1.99 6.79 30.47
C ARG A 91 -3.28 7.59 30.21
N ARG A 92 -3.44 8.17 29.04
CA ARG A 92 -4.64 8.94 28.64
C ARG A 92 -5.86 8.04 28.41
N LEU A 93 -5.62 6.77 28.12
CA LEU A 93 -6.69 5.81 27.85
C LEU A 93 -7.73 5.81 29.00
N ARG A 94 -7.30 5.84 30.27
CA ARG A 94 -8.22 5.90 31.42
C ARG A 94 -9.15 7.08 31.39
N MET A 95 -8.60 8.30 31.09
CA MET A 95 -9.41 9.53 31.04
C MET A 95 -10.37 9.55 29.85
N VAL A 96 -9.97 8.97 28.71
CA VAL A 96 -10.81 8.90 27.52
C VAL A 96 -11.90 7.83 27.69
N LEU A 97 -11.58 6.69 28.33
CA LEU A 97 -12.54 5.63 28.62
C LEU A 97 -13.68 6.11 29.52
N THR A 98 -13.42 6.95 30.54
CA THR A 98 -14.46 7.51 31.41
C THR A 98 -15.44 8.42 30.70
N ARG A 99 -14.99 9.07 29.59
CA ARG A 99 -15.80 10.06 28.85
C ARG A 99 -16.56 9.47 27.65
N VAL A 100 -15.92 8.53 26.93
CA VAL A 100 -16.42 8.06 25.61
C VAL A 100 -16.82 6.58 25.66
N GLY A 101 -16.39 5.86 26.69
CA GLY A 101 -16.54 4.42 26.78
C GLY A 101 -15.62 3.65 25.82
N ARG A 102 -15.37 2.38 26.10
CA ARG A 102 -14.40 1.55 25.39
C ARG A 102 -14.75 1.34 23.92
N ARG A 103 -16.01 1.03 23.61
CA ARG A 103 -16.49 0.88 22.23
C ARG A 103 -16.25 2.12 21.39
N GLY A 104 -16.47 3.32 21.98
CA GLY A 104 -16.23 4.58 21.28
C GLY A 104 -14.77 4.85 20.98
N VAL A 105 -13.86 4.54 21.93
CA VAL A 105 -12.42 4.70 21.75
C VAL A 105 -11.90 3.74 20.68
N LEU A 106 -12.27 2.46 20.74
CA LEU A 106 -11.84 1.48 19.73
C LEU A 106 -12.33 1.86 18.34
N ARG A 107 -13.63 2.18 18.16
CA ARG A 107 -14.17 2.61 16.87
C ARG A 107 -13.44 3.85 16.32
N SER A 108 -13.17 4.84 17.19
CA SER A 108 -12.40 6.03 16.79
C SER A 108 -11.00 5.67 16.33
N SER A 109 -10.29 4.79 17.06
CA SER A 109 -8.94 4.36 16.70
C SER A 109 -8.90 3.56 15.39
N PHE A 110 -9.90 2.71 15.14
CA PHE A 110 -10.02 1.99 13.86
C PHE A 110 -10.30 2.93 12.68
N CYS A 111 -11.27 3.85 12.82
CA CYS A 111 -11.57 4.83 11.77
C CYS A 111 -10.39 5.77 11.50
N ALA A 112 -9.76 6.29 12.55
CA ALA A 112 -8.57 7.13 12.41
C ALA A 112 -7.40 6.34 11.83
N GLY A 113 -7.20 5.10 12.27
CA GLY A 113 -6.18 4.19 11.76
C GLY A 113 -6.35 3.92 10.26
N PHE A 114 -7.58 3.64 9.82
CA PHE A 114 -7.89 3.44 8.40
C PHE A 114 -7.51 4.65 7.56
N VAL A 115 -7.96 5.84 7.95
CA VAL A 115 -7.69 7.09 7.20
C VAL A 115 -6.19 7.42 7.20
N LEU A 116 -5.54 7.36 8.36
CA LEU A 116 -4.11 7.68 8.47
C LEU A 116 -3.23 6.64 7.78
N GLY A 117 -3.57 5.36 7.91
CA GLY A 117 -2.87 4.28 7.22
C GLY A 117 -3.01 4.40 5.71
N GLY A 118 -4.22 4.68 5.23
CA GLY A 118 -4.48 4.93 3.81
C GLY A 118 -3.65 6.11 3.27
N LEU A 119 -3.68 7.25 3.97
CA LEU A 119 -2.87 8.42 3.60
C LEU A 119 -1.37 8.15 3.69
N GLY A 120 -0.93 7.40 4.72
CA GLY A 120 0.47 7.00 4.86
C GLY A 120 0.96 6.12 3.72
N GLY A 121 0.14 5.16 3.28
CA GLY A 121 0.46 4.30 2.14
C GLY A 121 0.50 5.07 0.81
N VAL A 122 -0.41 6.01 0.59
CA VAL A 122 -0.46 6.80 -0.65
C VAL A 122 0.65 7.87 -0.72
N LEU A 123 1.15 8.36 0.41
CA LEU A 123 2.13 9.46 0.46
C LEU A 123 3.40 9.20 -0.38
N PRO A 124 4.06 8.03 -0.33
CA PRO A 124 5.21 7.74 -1.20
C PRO A 124 4.85 7.79 -2.69
N LEU A 125 3.66 7.34 -3.07
CA LEU A 125 3.20 7.39 -4.46
C LEU A 125 2.89 8.82 -4.91
N LEU A 126 2.34 9.67 -4.04
CA LEU A 126 2.15 11.09 -4.36
C LEU A 126 3.49 11.80 -4.57
N LEU A 127 4.49 11.51 -3.74
CA LEU A 127 5.85 12.03 -3.93
C LEU A 127 6.46 11.53 -5.23
N ASN A 128 6.25 10.26 -5.56
CA ASN A 128 6.70 9.68 -6.81
C ASN A 128 5.97 10.28 -8.03
N LEU A 129 4.67 10.56 -7.91
CA LEU A 129 3.90 11.27 -8.92
C LEU A 129 4.50 12.66 -9.20
N VAL A 130 4.78 13.43 -8.14
CA VAL A 130 5.42 14.76 -8.29
C VAL A 130 6.77 14.63 -8.97
N PHE A 131 7.60 13.66 -8.57
CA PHE A 131 8.89 13.40 -9.21
C PHE A 131 8.73 13.05 -10.69
N ALA A 132 7.77 12.17 -11.03
CA ALA A 132 7.50 11.75 -12.40
C ALA A 132 7.06 12.93 -13.27
N VAL A 133 6.17 13.82 -12.79
CA VAL A 133 5.72 15.02 -13.49
C VAL A 133 6.87 16.00 -13.75
N ILE A 134 7.77 16.18 -12.78
CA ILE A 134 8.94 17.07 -12.94
C ILE A 134 9.90 16.53 -14.01
N ARG A 135 10.08 15.20 -14.04
CA ARG A 135 11.00 14.58 -15.00
C ARG A 135 10.43 14.47 -16.39
N GLN A 136 9.15 14.16 -16.50
CA GLN A 136 8.45 13.93 -17.76
C GLN A 136 6.96 14.32 -17.64
N PRO A 137 6.58 15.52 -18.11
CA PRO A 137 5.21 16.00 -17.98
C PRO A 137 4.24 15.35 -18.98
N HIS A 138 4.73 14.60 -19.99
CA HIS A 138 3.87 14.05 -21.02
C HIS A 138 3.35 12.67 -20.66
N MET A 139 2.03 12.51 -20.64
CA MET A 139 1.34 11.23 -20.54
C MET A 139 1.09 10.70 -21.95
N SER A 140 2.02 9.92 -22.49
CA SER A 140 1.80 9.23 -23.76
C SER A 140 1.28 7.81 -23.52
N PHE A 141 0.31 7.42 -24.36
CA PHE A 141 -0.13 6.03 -24.44
C PHE A 141 0.90 5.26 -25.26
N ILE A 142 1.46 4.20 -24.68
CA ILE A 142 2.37 3.29 -25.39
C ILE A 142 1.68 1.94 -25.47
N ASP A 143 1.28 1.57 -26.67
CA ASP A 143 0.83 0.24 -27.01
C ASP A 143 2.07 -0.57 -27.42
N GLY A 144 2.53 -1.45 -26.52
CA GLY A 144 3.78 -2.20 -26.74
C GLY A 144 3.76 -3.14 -27.94
N VAL A 145 2.61 -3.33 -28.59
CA VAL A 145 2.44 -4.25 -29.70
C VAL A 145 3.03 -3.68 -31.01
N ASP A 146 2.93 -2.37 -31.21
CA ASP A 146 3.30 -1.77 -32.51
C ASP A 146 4.81 -1.48 -32.65
N HIS A 147 5.55 -1.38 -31.56
CA HIS A 147 6.96 -1.01 -31.61
C HIS A 147 7.93 -2.20 -31.56
N ILE A 148 7.49 -3.38 -31.16
CA ILE A 148 8.32 -4.61 -31.13
C ILE A 148 8.64 -5.10 -32.54
N ALA A 149 7.81 -4.81 -33.53
CA ALA A 149 7.97 -5.29 -34.90
C ALA A 149 8.97 -4.50 -35.73
N SER A 150 9.29 -3.25 -35.35
CA SER A 150 10.09 -2.36 -36.20
C SER A 150 11.57 -2.27 -35.84
N ASP A 151 11.98 -2.64 -34.61
CA ASP A 151 13.39 -2.62 -34.22
C ASP A 151 13.71 -3.67 -33.16
N PRO A 152 14.37 -4.79 -33.54
CA PRO A 152 14.74 -5.88 -32.62
C PRO A 152 15.75 -5.46 -31.52
N HIS A 153 16.37 -4.31 -31.64
CA HIS A 153 17.31 -3.78 -30.63
C HIS A 153 16.65 -2.92 -29.57
N PHE A 154 15.38 -2.52 -29.77
CA PHE A 154 14.63 -1.69 -28.83
C PHE A 154 13.30 -2.35 -28.50
N ALA A 155 13.33 -3.35 -27.61
CA ALA A 155 12.11 -3.91 -27.05
C ALA A 155 11.44 -2.86 -26.14
N TYR A 156 10.49 -2.14 -26.69
CA TYR A 156 9.60 -1.29 -25.89
C TYR A 156 8.63 -2.20 -25.13
N TYR A 157 8.89 -2.38 -23.86
CA TYR A 157 7.93 -3.08 -23.01
C TYR A 157 6.69 -2.19 -22.83
N PRO A 158 5.48 -2.75 -22.98
CA PRO A 158 4.26 -2.00 -22.69
C PRO A 158 4.28 -1.53 -21.24
N VAL A 159 3.77 -0.33 -20.99
CA VAL A 159 3.68 0.19 -19.61
C VAL A 159 2.73 -0.67 -18.77
N ILE A 160 1.64 -1.14 -19.38
CA ILE A 160 0.67 -2.05 -18.77
C ILE A 160 0.36 -3.12 -19.81
N GLN A 161 0.39 -4.37 -19.40
CA GLN A 161 0.05 -5.47 -20.31
C GLN A 161 -1.41 -5.44 -20.71
N ALA A 162 -1.68 -5.87 -21.96
CA ALA A 162 -3.03 -5.93 -22.50
C ALA A 162 -3.99 -6.84 -21.69
N ASN A 163 -3.45 -7.83 -20.98
CA ASN A 163 -4.20 -8.73 -20.11
C ASN A 163 -4.51 -8.16 -18.73
N SER A 164 -3.95 -7.00 -18.39
CA SER A 164 -4.22 -6.37 -17.09
C SER A 164 -5.62 -5.78 -17.04
N TRP A 165 -6.28 -5.91 -15.91
CA TRP A 165 -7.60 -5.30 -15.67
C TRP A 165 -7.58 -3.76 -15.72
N LEU A 166 -6.41 -3.14 -15.56
CA LEU A 166 -6.21 -1.69 -15.71
C LEU A 166 -6.04 -1.24 -17.16
N TYR A 167 -5.74 -2.15 -18.08
CA TYR A 167 -5.48 -1.81 -19.49
C TYR A 167 -6.62 -1.04 -20.18
N PRO A 168 -7.90 -1.40 -20.01
CA PRO A 168 -8.99 -0.63 -20.60
C PRO A 168 -9.03 0.83 -20.09
N LEU A 169 -8.75 1.03 -18.80
CA LEU A 169 -8.66 2.38 -18.21
C LEU A 169 -7.43 3.14 -18.69
N TYR A 170 -6.30 2.46 -18.84
CA TYR A 170 -5.08 3.03 -19.38
C TYR A 170 -5.29 3.55 -20.80
N LYS A 171 -6.01 2.77 -21.63
CA LYS A 171 -6.33 3.13 -23.02
C LYS A 171 -7.32 4.30 -23.12
N THR A 172 -8.31 4.37 -22.24
CA THR A 172 -9.40 5.36 -22.32
C THR A 172 -9.11 6.63 -21.54
N ASN A 173 -8.64 6.50 -20.29
CA ASN A 173 -8.40 7.65 -19.42
C ASN A 173 -7.32 7.34 -18.37
N GLN A 174 -6.11 7.79 -18.66
CA GLN A 174 -4.93 7.55 -17.82
C GLN A 174 -5.01 8.23 -16.44
N LEU A 175 -5.66 9.40 -16.34
CA LEU A 175 -5.88 10.07 -15.04
C LEU A 175 -6.83 9.29 -14.16
N MET A 176 -7.91 8.74 -14.75
CA MET A 176 -8.85 7.90 -14.01
C MET A 176 -8.17 6.63 -13.53
N MET A 177 -7.30 6.05 -14.35
CA MET A 177 -6.49 4.90 -13.95
C MET A 177 -5.61 5.20 -12.73
N LEU A 178 -4.90 6.33 -12.73
CA LEU A 178 -4.09 6.77 -11.59
C LEU A 178 -4.94 6.93 -10.33
N LEU A 179 -6.10 7.55 -10.45
CA LEU A 179 -7.02 7.75 -9.34
C LEU A 179 -7.46 6.40 -8.75
N VAL A 180 -7.80 5.43 -9.60
CA VAL A 180 -8.18 4.07 -9.18
C VAL A 180 -7.03 3.40 -8.45
N VAL A 181 -5.80 3.48 -8.95
CA VAL A 181 -4.61 2.91 -8.29
C VAL A 181 -4.37 3.56 -6.92
N PHE A 182 -4.44 4.89 -6.81
CA PHE A 182 -4.30 5.57 -5.53
C PHE A 182 -5.40 5.20 -4.53
N LEU A 183 -6.64 5.10 -4.99
CA LEU A 183 -7.77 4.68 -4.15
C LEU A 183 -7.58 3.24 -3.64
N LEU A 184 -7.14 2.35 -4.52
CA LEU A 184 -6.86 0.96 -4.21
C LEU A 184 -5.77 0.84 -3.14
N VAL A 185 -4.65 1.54 -3.31
CA VAL A 185 -3.56 1.57 -2.33
C VAL A 185 -4.04 2.21 -1.02
N PHE A 186 -4.86 3.25 -1.07
CA PHE A 186 -5.45 3.87 0.12
C PHE A 186 -6.28 2.88 0.93
N VAL A 187 -7.18 2.15 0.28
CA VAL A 187 -8.07 1.19 0.95
C VAL A 187 -7.28 0.02 1.53
N LEU A 188 -6.34 -0.53 0.77
CA LEU A 188 -5.48 -1.63 1.20
C LEU A 188 -4.61 -1.22 2.41
N SER A 189 -3.96 -0.07 2.32
CA SER A 189 -3.15 0.47 3.41
C SER A 189 -3.98 0.78 4.65
N GLY A 190 -5.20 1.29 4.47
CA GLY A 190 -6.16 1.47 5.55
C GLY A 190 -6.48 0.16 6.26
N ALA A 191 -6.70 -0.93 5.51
CA ALA A 191 -6.96 -2.26 6.05
C ALA A 191 -5.76 -2.80 6.85
N TYR A 192 -4.52 -2.62 6.37
CA TYR A 192 -3.31 -2.99 7.12
C TYR A 192 -3.19 -2.20 8.44
N ALA A 193 -3.47 -0.91 8.41
CA ALA A 193 -3.44 -0.10 9.63
C ALA A 193 -4.51 -0.53 10.63
N CYS A 194 -5.71 -0.90 10.18
CA CYS A 194 -6.75 -1.47 11.05
C CYS A 194 -6.29 -2.76 11.73
N LEU A 195 -5.62 -3.65 10.99
CA LEU A 195 -5.05 -4.87 11.57
C LEU A 195 -4.02 -4.55 12.65
N ALA A 196 -3.15 -3.58 12.42
CA ALA A 196 -2.17 -3.13 13.41
C ALA A 196 -2.84 -2.51 14.65
N VAL A 197 -3.91 -1.70 14.49
CA VAL A 197 -4.70 -1.16 15.61
C VAL A 197 -5.33 -2.30 16.42
N GLY A 198 -5.94 -3.29 15.76
CA GLY A 198 -6.49 -4.47 16.43
C GLY A 198 -5.44 -5.26 17.22
N ALA A 199 -4.27 -5.50 16.60
CA ALA A 199 -3.16 -6.21 17.25
C ALA A 199 -2.57 -5.42 18.43
N SER A 200 -2.57 -4.09 18.40
CA SER A 200 -2.02 -3.24 19.46
C SER A 200 -2.73 -3.39 20.81
N ALA A 201 -3.97 -3.88 20.80
CA ALA A 201 -4.72 -4.18 22.01
C ALA A 201 -4.07 -5.33 22.83
N PHE A 202 -3.50 -6.32 22.10
CA PHE A 202 -2.89 -7.53 22.70
C PHE A 202 -1.40 -7.37 22.95
N ILE A 203 -0.73 -6.47 22.22
CA ILE A 203 0.71 -6.27 22.30
C ILE A 203 1.04 -5.23 23.37
N GLY A 204 1.90 -5.61 24.33
CA GLY A 204 2.33 -4.70 25.40
C GLY A 204 3.48 -3.79 25.03
N LYS A 205 4.24 -4.09 23.98
CA LYS A 205 5.42 -3.34 23.56
C LYS A 205 5.07 -2.39 22.41
N ARG A 206 5.52 -1.14 22.51
CA ARG A 206 5.32 -0.10 21.48
C ARG A 206 6.03 -0.47 20.20
N TYR A 207 5.40 -0.22 19.07
CA TYR A 207 5.87 -0.46 17.70
C TYR A 207 5.90 -1.93 17.25
N VAL A 208 5.72 -2.91 18.12
CA VAL A 208 5.66 -4.33 17.69
C VAL A 208 4.39 -4.60 16.87
N GLU A 209 3.33 -3.83 17.12
CA GLU A 209 2.09 -3.88 16.34
C GLU A 209 2.30 -3.59 14.84
N ILE A 210 3.36 -2.86 14.46
CA ILE A 210 3.69 -2.55 13.06
C ILE A 210 4.10 -3.82 12.30
N LEU A 211 4.73 -4.77 13.00
CA LEU A 211 5.19 -6.01 12.38
C LEU A 211 4.05 -7.00 12.09
N VAL A 212 2.89 -6.85 12.72
CA VAL A 212 1.77 -7.80 12.54
C VAL A 212 1.23 -7.81 11.11
N PRO A 213 0.83 -6.67 10.51
CA PRO A 213 0.38 -6.67 9.13
C PRO A 213 1.51 -7.02 8.14
N PHE A 214 2.75 -6.70 8.46
CA PHE A 214 3.90 -7.10 7.65
C PHE A 214 4.08 -8.63 7.68
N ALA A 215 4.07 -9.25 8.85
CA ALA A 215 4.18 -10.71 8.98
C ALA A 215 3.01 -11.43 8.28
N ALA A 216 1.78 -10.91 8.42
CA ALA A 216 0.62 -11.46 7.73
C ALA A 216 0.76 -11.37 6.20
N SER A 217 1.20 -10.24 5.69
CA SER A 217 1.48 -10.03 4.26
C SER A 217 2.61 -10.93 3.76
N LEU A 218 3.69 -11.07 4.54
CA LEU A 218 4.81 -11.96 4.23
C LEU A 218 4.37 -13.42 4.17
N LEU A 219 3.51 -13.85 5.09
CA LEU A 219 2.94 -15.21 5.06
C LEU A 219 2.12 -15.45 3.79
N ILE A 220 1.30 -14.49 3.35
CA ILE A 220 0.54 -14.60 2.10
C ILE A 220 1.50 -14.70 0.91
N TRP A 221 2.59 -13.95 0.91
CA TRP A 221 3.60 -13.99 -0.16
C TRP A 221 4.39 -15.30 -0.18
N LEU A 222 4.67 -15.90 0.98
CA LEU A 222 5.39 -17.17 1.09
C LEU A 222 4.48 -18.40 0.90
N LEU A 223 3.16 -18.26 1.10
CA LEU A 223 2.20 -19.36 1.00
C LEU A 223 2.29 -20.15 -0.32
N PRO A 224 2.43 -19.51 -1.50
CA PRO A 224 2.58 -20.23 -2.75
C PRO A 224 3.74 -21.22 -2.79
N ALA A 225 4.86 -20.90 -2.12
CA ALA A 225 6.06 -21.76 -2.12
C ALA A 225 5.83 -23.16 -1.52
N ILE A 226 4.80 -23.28 -0.69
CA ILE A 226 4.47 -24.55 0.00
C ILE A 226 3.32 -25.30 -0.69
N LEU A 227 2.67 -24.70 -1.69
CA LEU A 227 1.51 -25.27 -2.36
C LEU A 227 1.90 -26.07 -3.62
N PRO A 228 1.06 -27.04 -4.07
CA PRO A 228 1.25 -27.69 -5.37
C PRO A 228 1.21 -26.69 -6.52
N ILE A 229 1.93 -26.95 -7.60
CA ILE A 229 2.15 -26.03 -8.75
C ILE A 229 0.86 -25.36 -9.26
N ARG A 230 -0.22 -26.12 -9.37
CA ARG A 230 -1.52 -25.55 -9.84
C ARG A 230 -2.11 -24.53 -8.86
N ALA A 231 -1.95 -24.77 -7.56
CA ALA A 231 -2.42 -23.87 -6.52
C ALA A 231 -1.48 -22.66 -6.34
N GLN A 232 -0.19 -22.79 -6.70
CA GLN A 232 0.77 -21.69 -6.67
C GLN A 232 0.38 -20.54 -7.58
N LEU A 233 -0.07 -20.84 -8.79
CA LEU A 233 -0.50 -19.83 -9.76
C LEU A 233 -1.63 -18.96 -9.19
N VAL A 234 -2.64 -19.59 -8.60
CA VAL A 234 -3.76 -18.89 -8.00
C VAL A 234 -3.35 -18.15 -6.72
N ALA A 235 -2.51 -18.76 -5.89
CA ALA A 235 -2.08 -18.17 -4.61
C ALA A 235 -1.16 -16.95 -4.81
N ASN A 236 -0.33 -16.94 -5.86
CA ASN A 236 0.50 -15.78 -6.21
C ASN A 236 -0.33 -14.52 -6.47
N GLU A 237 -1.54 -14.68 -7.04
CA GLU A 237 -2.44 -13.57 -7.32
C GLU A 237 -2.87 -12.79 -6.07
N PHE A 238 -2.89 -13.45 -4.92
CA PHE A 238 -3.25 -12.82 -3.64
C PHE A 238 -2.08 -12.08 -3.00
N SER A 239 -0.87 -12.20 -3.55
CA SER A 239 0.28 -11.46 -3.03
C SER A 239 0.24 -10.01 -3.48
N GLN A 240 0.32 -9.07 -2.53
CA GLN A 240 0.36 -7.62 -2.84
C GLN A 240 1.54 -7.24 -3.75
N VAL A 241 2.65 -7.94 -3.66
CA VAL A 241 3.83 -7.69 -4.51
C VAL A 241 3.51 -7.99 -5.97
N VAL A 242 2.61 -8.95 -6.21
CA VAL A 242 2.20 -9.35 -7.56
C VAL A 242 1.08 -8.43 -8.07
N PHE A 243 -0.02 -8.28 -7.31
CA PHE A 243 -1.17 -7.53 -7.82
C PHE A 243 -1.00 -5.99 -7.86
N LEU A 244 -0.05 -5.43 -7.11
CA LEU A 244 0.31 -4.01 -7.20
C LEU A 244 1.43 -3.73 -8.23
N ASN A 245 2.05 -4.75 -8.80
CA ASN A 245 3.00 -4.59 -9.88
C ASN A 245 2.25 -4.58 -11.21
N PHE A 246 1.98 -3.41 -11.76
CA PHE A 246 1.19 -3.24 -12.98
C PHE A 246 2.00 -3.35 -14.26
N SER A 247 3.32 -3.34 -14.17
CA SER A 247 4.23 -3.32 -15.31
C SER A 247 4.65 -4.71 -15.78
N ALA A 248 4.92 -5.60 -14.85
CA ALA A 248 5.39 -6.95 -15.17
C ALA A 248 4.25 -7.88 -15.57
N ASP A 249 4.60 -9.13 -15.91
CA ASP A 249 3.71 -10.25 -16.27
C ASP A 249 2.56 -10.57 -15.29
N SER A 250 2.31 -9.70 -14.37
CA SER A 250 1.15 -9.70 -13.47
C SER A 250 -0.16 -9.47 -14.23
N GLY A 251 -0.17 -9.81 -15.52
CA GLY A 251 -1.32 -9.79 -16.39
C GLY A 251 -2.62 -10.23 -15.72
N SER A 252 -3.47 -10.86 -16.23
CA SER A 252 -4.83 -11.32 -15.98
C SER A 252 -5.36 -11.38 -14.54
N TYR A 253 -4.54 -11.20 -13.52
CA TYR A 253 -4.88 -11.39 -12.11
C TYR A 253 -5.38 -10.07 -11.52
N GLY A 254 -6.62 -9.99 -11.41
CA GLY A 254 -7.08 -8.71 -11.28
C GLY A 254 -7.45 -8.26 -9.91
N MET A 255 -8.44 -7.48 -9.98
CA MET A 255 -9.15 -6.84 -8.90
C MET A 255 -9.55 -7.80 -7.76
N TRP A 256 -9.74 -9.10 -8.04
CA TRP A 256 -10.15 -10.09 -7.04
C TRP A 256 -9.10 -10.33 -5.94
N GLY A 257 -7.82 -10.37 -6.29
CA GLY A 257 -6.74 -10.52 -5.31
C GLY A 257 -6.69 -9.35 -4.33
N VAL A 258 -6.87 -8.13 -4.83
CA VAL A 258 -6.94 -6.92 -4.01
C VAL A 258 -8.15 -6.94 -3.08
N LEU A 259 -9.34 -7.20 -3.65
CA LEU A 259 -10.58 -7.24 -2.85
C LEU A 259 -10.49 -8.32 -1.79
N ALA A 260 -9.99 -9.51 -2.12
CA ALA A 260 -9.82 -10.59 -1.16
C ALA A 260 -8.86 -10.21 -0.02
N ASN A 261 -7.73 -9.53 -0.32
CA ASN A 261 -6.82 -9.04 0.71
C ASN A 261 -7.46 -7.99 1.61
N VAL A 262 -8.13 -6.99 1.03
CA VAL A 262 -8.82 -5.96 1.81
C VAL A 262 -9.87 -6.60 2.74
N VAL A 263 -10.70 -7.50 2.20
CA VAL A 263 -11.72 -8.20 2.99
C VAL A 263 -11.08 -9.03 4.10
N LEU A 264 -10.04 -9.82 3.78
CA LEU A 264 -9.31 -10.63 4.75
C LEU A 264 -8.79 -9.79 5.92
N PHE A 265 -8.08 -8.70 5.63
CA PHE A 265 -7.50 -7.86 6.68
C PHE A 265 -8.54 -7.09 7.47
N LEU A 266 -9.65 -6.67 6.86
CA LEU A 266 -10.77 -6.05 7.58
C LEU A 266 -11.49 -7.06 8.47
N VAL A 267 -11.70 -8.30 8.01
CA VAL A 267 -12.30 -9.36 8.81
C VAL A 267 -11.41 -9.71 10.00
N LEU A 268 -10.10 -9.90 9.78
CA LEU A 268 -9.14 -10.15 10.86
C LEU A 268 -9.14 -9.00 11.88
N SER A 269 -9.18 -7.76 11.40
CA SER A 269 -9.27 -6.58 12.28
C SER A 269 -10.57 -6.57 13.09
N GLY A 270 -11.70 -6.94 12.47
CA GLY A 270 -13.01 -7.06 13.13
C GLY A 270 -13.02 -8.14 14.20
N VAL A 271 -12.41 -9.29 13.92
CA VAL A 271 -12.26 -10.38 14.90
C VAL A 271 -11.45 -9.91 16.11
N LEU A 272 -10.30 -9.27 15.89
CA LEU A 272 -9.49 -8.73 16.98
C LEU A 272 -10.25 -7.67 17.80
N TYR A 273 -11.04 -6.83 17.13
CA TYR A 273 -11.90 -5.85 17.78
C TYR A 273 -12.94 -6.52 18.71
N GLU A 274 -13.64 -7.56 18.24
CA GLU A 274 -14.64 -8.27 19.03
C GLU A 274 -14.00 -9.02 20.21
N ILE A 275 -12.85 -9.67 20.03
CA ILE A 275 -12.12 -10.34 21.10
C ILE A 275 -11.74 -9.34 22.19
N GLU A 276 -11.24 -8.17 21.80
CA GLU A 276 -10.85 -7.14 22.76
C GLU A 276 -12.05 -6.58 23.53
N LEU A 277 -13.21 -6.46 22.89
CA LEU A 277 -14.44 -6.05 23.58
C LEU A 277 -14.93 -7.07 24.62
N ARG A 278 -14.76 -8.36 24.33
CA ARG A 278 -15.22 -9.45 25.23
C ARG A 278 -14.26 -9.72 26.37
N ARG A 279 -12.99 -9.39 26.22
CA ARG A 279 -11.92 -9.70 27.20
C ARG A 279 -12.17 -9.13 28.60
N ASP A 280 -12.91 -8.04 28.74
CA ASP A 280 -13.22 -7.41 30.03
C ASP A 280 -14.67 -7.68 30.48
N ALA A 281 -15.40 -8.52 29.76
CA ALA A 281 -16.72 -8.98 30.21
C ALA A 281 -16.63 -10.24 31.08
N LEU A 282 -15.43 -10.79 31.20
CA LEU A 282 -15.04 -11.89 32.10
C LEU A 282 -14.19 -11.36 33.27
#